data_9f46a8a60f4760e0ef09c37df633005a
#
_entry.id   9f46a8a60f4760e0ef09c37df633005a
#
_cell.length_a   1.000
_cell.length_b   1.000
_cell.length_c   1.000
_cell.angle_alpha   90.00
_cell.angle_beta   90.00
_cell.angle_gamma   90.00
#
_symmetry.space_group_name_H-M   'P 1'
#
loop_
_entity.id
_entity.type
_entity.pdbx_description
1 polymer ?
#
loop_
_entity_poly.entity_id
_entity_poly.type
_entity_poly.pdbx_seq_one_letter_code
_entity_poly.pdbx_strand_id
1 'polypeptide(L)'
;MAYLVWWCVAFRPGYSAPALLKTVPFALTALFGIAGLSFVIMGCQGAKDAAGSTGDGVAGAISNIHIIGACAAAYVILLIVTNVVMHRQVTTELMLIVFWICMELCIINTMHGGGHWSVVATVVLAAIAIIVAAAGMVCYLMYYNLEPMKGFYMGMVPLIIFAAYMAGISIYQIAT
;
A
#
# COMPACT_ATOMS: atom_id res chain seq x y z
N MET A 1 2.20 -10.52 -3.39
CA MET A 1 2.58 -11.64 -4.29
C MET A 1 1.36 -12.26 -4.99
N ALA A 2 0.29 -12.70 -4.31
CA ALA A 2 -0.89 -13.28 -4.98
C ALA A 2 -1.52 -12.36 -6.03
N TYR A 3 -1.63 -11.05 -5.75
CA TYR A 3 -2.13 -10.06 -6.70
C TYR A 3 -1.22 -9.92 -7.93
N LEU A 4 0.10 -10.00 -7.77
CA LEU A 4 1.04 -9.99 -8.90
C LEU A 4 0.84 -11.21 -9.81
N VAL A 5 0.63 -12.40 -9.22
CA VAL A 5 0.32 -13.61 -9.98
C VAL A 5 -1.00 -13.46 -10.73
N TRP A 6 -2.03 -12.94 -10.06
CA TRP A 6 -3.31 -12.66 -10.69
C TRP A 6 -3.18 -11.66 -11.85
N TRP A 7 -2.41 -10.57 -11.67
CA TRP A 7 -2.11 -9.61 -12.71
C TRP A 7 -1.48 -10.27 -13.95
N CYS A 8 -0.44 -11.09 -13.75
CA CYS A 8 0.26 -11.78 -14.82
C CYS A 8 -0.64 -12.73 -15.63
N VAL A 9 -1.63 -13.33 -14.96
CA VAL A 9 -2.55 -14.29 -15.60
C VAL A 9 -3.75 -13.60 -16.24
N ALA A 10 -4.32 -12.60 -15.55
CA ALA A 10 -5.58 -11.97 -15.97
C ALA A 10 -5.39 -10.89 -17.04
N PHE A 11 -4.28 -10.13 -17.00
CA PHE A 11 -4.09 -8.94 -17.83
C PHE A 11 -3.02 -9.08 -18.91
N ARG A 12 -2.40 -10.26 -19.06
CA ARG A 12 -1.41 -10.46 -20.11
C ARG A 12 -2.07 -10.36 -21.51
N PRO A 13 -1.64 -9.40 -22.35
CA PRO A 13 -2.16 -9.25 -23.70
C PRO A 13 -1.93 -10.51 -24.55
N GLY A 14 -2.96 -10.91 -25.32
CA GLY A 14 -2.87 -12.08 -26.20
C GLY A 14 -2.94 -13.45 -25.49
N TYR A 15 -3.12 -13.47 -24.17
CA TYR A 15 -3.27 -14.71 -23.41
C TYR A 15 -4.66 -14.86 -22.81
N SER A 16 -5.38 -15.90 -23.20
CA SER A 16 -6.69 -16.25 -22.63
C SER A 16 -6.52 -17.41 -21.64
N ALA A 17 -6.33 -17.06 -20.37
CA ALA A 17 -6.21 -18.07 -19.31
C ALA A 17 -7.55 -18.76 -19.04
N PRO A 18 -7.57 -20.07 -18.68
CA PRO A 18 -8.74 -20.75 -18.17
C PRO A 18 -9.33 -20.05 -16.96
N ALA A 19 -10.64 -20.13 -16.76
CA ALA A 19 -11.34 -19.45 -15.66
C ALA A 19 -10.75 -19.77 -14.29
N LEU A 20 -10.41 -21.02 -14.01
CA LEU A 20 -9.78 -21.44 -12.75
C LEU A 20 -8.45 -20.74 -12.50
N LEU A 21 -7.61 -20.57 -13.53
CA LEU A 21 -6.33 -19.91 -13.41
C LEU A 21 -6.45 -18.41 -13.07
N LYS A 22 -7.58 -17.78 -13.40
CA LYS A 22 -7.89 -16.38 -13.04
C LYS A 22 -8.53 -16.29 -11.68
N THR A 23 -9.46 -17.19 -11.37
CA THR A 23 -10.28 -17.15 -10.16
C THR A 23 -9.49 -17.51 -8.90
N VAL A 24 -8.60 -18.52 -8.96
CA VAL A 24 -7.84 -18.96 -7.79
C VAL A 24 -6.89 -17.89 -7.27
N PRO A 25 -6.01 -17.25 -8.06
CA PRO A 25 -5.15 -16.18 -7.57
C PRO A 25 -5.94 -14.95 -7.10
N PHE A 26 -7.09 -14.65 -7.71
CA PHE A 26 -7.97 -13.57 -7.27
C PHE A 26 -8.57 -13.88 -5.88
N ALA A 27 -9.11 -15.08 -5.69
CA ALA A 27 -9.65 -15.51 -4.41
C ALA A 27 -8.59 -15.52 -3.31
N LEU A 28 -7.38 -16.00 -3.61
CA LEU A 28 -6.25 -15.95 -2.69
C LEU A 28 -5.85 -14.50 -2.36
N THR A 29 -5.85 -13.59 -3.32
CA THR A 29 -5.58 -12.17 -3.10
C THR A 29 -6.60 -11.55 -2.16
N ALA A 30 -7.90 -11.83 -2.36
CA ALA A 30 -8.97 -11.35 -1.49
C ALA A 30 -8.84 -11.94 -0.08
N LEU A 31 -8.60 -13.24 0.05
CA LEU A 31 -8.41 -13.92 1.33
C LEU A 31 -7.23 -13.35 2.12
N PHE A 32 -6.06 -13.23 1.48
CA PHE A 32 -4.87 -12.67 2.12
C PHE A 32 -5.03 -11.17 2.41
N GLY A 33 -5.77 -10.43 1.58
CA GLY A 33 -6.10 -9.03 1.84
C GLY A 33 -6.94 -8.85 3.09
N ILE A 34 -8.00 -9.64 3.24
CA ILE A 34 -8.87 -9.62 4.43
C ILE A 34 -8.10 -10.05 5.69
N ALA A 35 -7.36 -11.15 5.60
CA ALA A 35 -6.55 -11.64 6.71
C ALA A 35 -5.48 -10.62 7.11
N GLY A 36 -4.74 -10.06 6.14
CA GLY A 36 -3.72 -9.04 6.37
C GLY A 36 -4.30 -7.79 7.04
N LEU A 37 -5.45 -7.30 6.57
CA LEU A 37 -6.14 -6.16 7.18
C LEU A 37 -6.54 -6.46 8.62
N SER A 38 -7.07 -7.66 8.89
CA SER A 38 -7.43 -8.07 10.25
C SER A 38 -6.22 -8.10 11.17
N PHE A 39 -5.09 -8.66 10.73
CA PHE A 39 -3.84 -8.69 11.52
C PHE A 39 -3.28 -7.29 11.76
N VAL A 40 -3.36 -6.37 10.80
CA VAL A 40 -2.94 -4.98 10.98
C VAL A 40 -3.79 -4.28 12.04
N ILE A 41 -5.12 -4.44 11.99
CA ILE A 41 -6.02 -3.85 12.97
C ILE A 41 -5.72 -4.39 14.36
N MET A 42 -5.57 -5.71 14.51
CA MET A 42 -5.25 -6.35 15.79
C MET A 42 -3.86 -5.92 16.31
N GLY A 43 -2.86 -5.85 15.44
CA GLY A 43 -1.51 -5.41 15.78
C GLY A 43 -1.47 -3.95 16.24
N CYS A 44 -2.20 -3.07 15.55
CA CYS A 44 -2.34 -1.67 15.95
C CYS A 44 -3.06 -1.49 17.29
N GLN A 45 -4.05 -2.34 17.60
CA GLN A 45 -4.73 -2.35 18.89
C GLN A 45 -3.79 -2.82 19.99
N GLY A 46 -3.11 -3.96 19.80
CA GLY A 46 -2.15 -4.49 20.77
C GLY A 46 -0.99 -3.54 21.09
N ALA A 47 -0.48 -2.83 20.07
CA ALA A 47 0.57 -1.83 20.26
C ALA A 47 0.09 -0.62 21.08
N LYS A 48 -1.17 -0.19 20.91
CA LYS A 48 -1.79 0.88 21.72
C LYS A 48 -1.98 0.46 23.17
N ASP A 49 -2.45 -0.78 23.37
CA ASP A 49 -2.68 -1.31 24.73
C ASP A 49 -1.36 -1.45 25.48
N ALA A 50 -0.31 -1.90 24.82
CA ALA A 50 1.03 -1.98 25.37
C ALA A 50 1.58 -0.60 25.75
N ALA A 51 1.44 0.41 24.88
CA ALA A 51 1.85 1.78 25.16
C ALA A 51 1.05 2.43 26.31
N GLY A 52 -0.26 2.16 26.39
CA GLY A 52 -1.12 2.64 27.49
C GLY A 52 -0.77 2.05 28.84
N SER A 53 -0.26 0.82 28.89
CA SER A 53 0.14 0.15 30.14
C SER A 53 1.46 0.64 30.71
N THR A 54 2.35 1.19 29.89
CA THR A 54 3.67 1.71 30.31
C THR A 54 3.67 3.20 30.65
N GLY A 55 2.59 3.92 30.37
CA GLY A 55 2.48 5.36 30.67
C GLY A 55 3.39 6.28 29.85
N ASP A 56 4.30 5.70 29.07
CA ASP A 56 5.28 6.41 28.25
C ASP A 56 4.87 6.38 26.77
N GLY A 57 3.72 6.98 26.45
CA GLY A 57 3.44 7.29 25.05
C GLY A 57 4.56 8.18 24.51
N VAL A 58 5.28 7.71 23.47
CA VAL A 58 6.40 8.46 22.89
C VAL A 58 5.88 9.82 22.44
N ALA A 59 6.44 10.88 23.00
CA ALA A 59 6.11 12.25 22.64
C ALA A 59 6.38 12.44 21.14
N GLY A 60 5.31 12.72 20.36
CA GLY A 60 5.41 12.93 18.92
C GLY A 60 4.61 11.97 18.03
N ALA A 61 4.03 10.90 18.58
CA ALA A 61 3.11 10.06 17.81
C ALA A 61 1.85 10.84 17.45
N ILE A 62 1.57 10.95 16.15
CA ILE A 62 0.38 11.59 15.62
C ILE A 62 -0.79 10.60 15.73
N SER A 63 -2.00 11.08 15.99
CA SER A 63 -3.18 10.19 15.94
C SER A 63 -3.39 9.66 14.52
N ASN A 64 -3.59 8.35 14.38
CA ASN A 64 -3.84 7.71 13.07
C ASN A 64 -5.01 8.32 12.31
N ILE A 65 -5.97 8.97 13.02
CA ILE A 65 -7.07 9.68 12.36
C ILE A 65 -6.61 10.86 11.50
N HIS A 66 -5.53 11.53 11.90
CA HIS A 66 -4.94 12.61 11.09
C HIS A 66 -4.28 12.06 9.82
N ILE A 67 -3.62 10.90 9.93
CA ILE A 67 -3.03 10.22 8.77
C ILE A 67 -4.13 9.79 7.79
N ILE A 68 -5.18 9.17 8.30
CA ILE A 68 -6.35 8.75 7.49
C ILE A 68 -7.00 9.96 6.84
N GLY A 69 -7.20 11.05 7.59
CA GLY A 69 -7.76 12.30 7.06
C GLY A 69 -6.90 12.92 5.97
N ALA A 70 -5.57 12.95 6.16
CA ALA A 70 -4.63 13.46 5.16
C ALA A 70 -4.64 12.59 3.88
N CYS A 71 -4.65 11.26 4.02
CA CYS A 71 -4.74 10.35 2.88
C CYS A 71 -6.09 10.46 2.14
N ALA A 72 -7.19 10.63 2.88
CA ALA A 72 -8.51 10.87 2.29
C ALA A 72 -8.54 12.19 1.51
N ALA A 73 -7.98 13.27 2.07
CA ALA A 73 -7.86 14.55 1.39
C ALA A 73 -6.98 14.44 0.13
N ALA A 74 -5.83 13.76 0.22
CA ALA A 74 -4.97 13.51 -0.92
C ALA A 74 -5.70 12.70 -2.02
N TYR A 75 -6.48 11.71 -1.63
CA TYR A 75 -7.30 10.94 -2.57
C TYR A 75 -8.32 11.82 -3.30
N VAL A 76 -9.04 12.69 -2.59
CA VAL A 76 -10.01 13.62 -3.20
C VAL A 76 -9.30 14.59 -4.17
N ILE A 77 -8.13 15.10 -3.80
CA ILE A 77 -7.32 15.95 -4.68
C ILE A 77 -6.92 15.21 -5.95
N LEU A 78 -6.43 13.97 -5.81
CA LEU A 78 -6.07 13.12 -6.94
C LEU A 78 -7.27 12.78 -7.83
N LEU A 79 -8.46 12.56 -7.23
CA LEU A 79 -9.72 12.40 -7.97
C LEU A 79 -10.02 13.62 -8.83
N ILE A 80 -9.91 14.81 -8.25
CA ILE A 80 -10.17 16.06 -8.97
C ILE A 80 -9.14 16.24 -10.09
N VAL A 81 -7.86 16.07 -9.79
CA VAL A 81 -6.78 16.22 -10.78
C VAL A 81 -6.92 15.22 -11.92
N THR A 82 -7.16 13.94 -11.65
CA THR A 82 -7.28 12.93 -12.70
C THR A 82 -8.54 13.12 -13.53
N ASN A 83 -9.65 13.50 -12.93
CA ASN A 83 -10.92 13.65 -13.64
C ASN A 83 -11.02 15.01 -14.38
N VAL A 84 -10.69 16.11 -13.71
CA VAL A 84 -10.89 17.47 -14.25
C VAL A 84 -9.74 17.92 -15.14
N VAL A 85 -8.47 17.67 -14.70
CA VAL A 85 -7.28 18.16 -15.41
C VAL A 85 -6.81 17.15 -16.46
N MET A 86 -6.81 15.88 -16.12
CA MET A 86 -6.30 14.83 -17.01
C MET A 86 -7.40 14.16 -17.86
N HIS A 87 -8.67 14.48 -17.61
CA HIS A 87 -9.84 13.88 -18.27
C HIS A 87 -9.82 12.35 -18.27
N ARG A 88 -9.38 11.76 -17.16
CA ARG A 88 -9.26 10.30 -16.99
C ARG A 88 -10.20 9.81 -15.92
N GLN A 89 -10.76 8.61 -16.15
CA GLN A 89 -11.51 7.93 -15.11
C GLN A 89 -10.57 7.45 -14.02
N VAL A 90 -10.96 7.68 -12.77
CA VAL A 90 -10.27 7.12 -11.61
C VAL A 90 -10.49 5.63 -11.60
N THR A 91 -9.42 4.89 -11.51
CA THR A 91 -9.47 3.42 -11.50
C THR A 91 -9.20 2.89 -10.10
N THR A 92 -9.46 1.60 -9.92
CA THR A 92 -9.20 0.87 -8.69
C THR A 92 -7.74 0.93 -8.25
N GLU A 93 -6.80 1.06 -9.20
CA GLU A 93 -5.36 1.12 -8.90
C GLU A 93 -4.99 2.37 -8.11
N LEU A 94 -5.56 3.53 -8.44
CA LEU A 94 -5.34 4.76 -7.69
C LEU A 94 -5.82 4.62 -6.24
N MET A 95 -7.01 4.06 -6.07
CA MET A 95 -7.58 3.81 -4.75
C MET A 95 -6.71 2.82 -3.96
N LEU A 96 -6.21 1.76 -4.61
CA LEU A 96 -5.35 0.77 -3.97
C LEU A 96 -4.01 1.38 -3.53
N ILE A 97 -3.39 2.25 -4.34
CA ILE A 97 -2.14 2.94 -3.97
C ILE A 97 -2.36 3.84 -2.75
N VAL A 98 -3.42 4.65 -2.75
CA VAL A 98 -3.72 5.54 -1.62
C VAL A 98 -4.09 4.75 -0.37
N PHE A 99 -4.85 3.67 -0.50
CA PHE A 99 -5.18 2.80 0.61
C PHE A 99 -3.92 2.14 1.18
N TRP A 100 -3.03 1.63 0.31
CA TRP A 100 -1.77 1.02 0.72
C TRP A 100 -0.89 2.00 1.52
N ILE A 101 -0.66 3.21 0.99
CA ILE A 101 0.18 4.20 1.71
C ILE A 101 -0.46 4.64 3.04
N CYS A 102 -1.78 4.76 3.09
CA CYS A 102 -2.50 5.07 4.33
C CYS A 102 -2.26 3.99 5.39
N MET A 103 -2.39 2.72 5.02
CA MET A 103 -2.13 1.58 5.91
C MET A 103 -0.69 1.57 6.40
N GLU A 104 0.29 1.74 5.49
CA GLU A 104 1.71 1.77 5.83
C GLU A 104 2.05 2.89 6.82
N LEU A 105 1.58 4.10 6.55
CA LEU A 105 1.83 5.23 7.47
C LEU A 105 1.17 5.03 8.83
N CYS A 106 -0.01 4.42 8.90
CA CYS A 106 -0.65 4.08 10.17
C CYS A 106 0.14 3.02 10.95
N ILE A 107 0.68 1.99 10.27
CA ILE A 107 1.53 0.97 10.89
C ILE A 107 2.81 1.61 11.43
N ILE A 108 3.52 2.37 10.60
CA ILE A 108 4.77 3.05 10.97
C ILE A 108 4.54 3.95 12.18
N ASN A 109 3.48 4.75 12.18
CA ASN A 109 3.13 5.64 13.27
C ASN A 109 2.78 4.88 14.55
N THR A 110 2.07 3.75 14.44
CA THR A 110 1.70 2.93 15.60
C THR A 110 2.91 2.25 16.22
N MET A 111 3.83 1.73 15.41
CA MET A 111 5.08 1.13 15.88
C MET A 111 5.99 2.16 16.55
N HIS A 112 6.01 3.39 16.05
CA HIS A 112 6.70 4.50 16.70
C HIS A 112 6.05 4.87 18.04
N GLY A 113 4.73 5.03 18.06
CA GLY A 113 3.99 5.37 19.28
C GLY A 113 4.07 4.30 20.38
N GLY A 114 4.26 3.03 19.99
CA GLY A 114 4.56 1.92 20.91
C GLY A 114 6.00 1.83 21.36
N GLY A 115 6.89 2.73 20.92
CA GLY A 115 8.31 2.72 21.29
C GLY A 115 9.15 1.64 20.61
N HIS A 116 8.56 0.88 19.65
CA HIS A 116 9.28 -0.19 18.96
C HIS A 116 10.30 0.35 17.95
N TRP A 117 10.03 1.50 17.34
CA TRP A 117 10.91 2.10 16.33
C TRP A 117 11.40 3.49 16.75
N SER A 118 12.68 3.75 16.51
CA SER A 118 13.27 5.06 16.73
C SER A 118 12.67 6.12 15.79
N VAL A 119 12.72 7.38 16.18
CA VAL A 119 12.28 8.51 15.32
C VAL A 119 12.95 8.47 13.95
N VAL A 120 14.24 8.17 13.90
CA VAL A 120 15.00 8.11 12.63
C VAL A 120 14.45 7.00 11.73
N ALA A 121 14.25 5.78 12.27
CA ALA A 121 13.68 4.67 11.51
C ALA A 121 12.27 5.02 10.99
N THR A 122 11.44 5.61 11.84
CA THR A 122 10.08 6.05 11.49
C THR A 122 10.08 7.03 10.32
N VAL A 123 10.91 8.08 10.39
CA VAL A 123 11.00 9.09 9.33
C VAL A 123 11.52 8.49 8.03
N VAL A 124 12.56 7.65 8.09
CA VAL A 124 13.13 7.00 6.90
C VAL A 124 12.11 6.07 6.25
N LEU A 125 11.45 5.22 7.02
CA LEU A 125 10.45 4.28 6.49
C LEU A 125 9.25 5.02 5.90
N ALA A 126 8.75 6.06 6.57
CA ALA A 126 7.66 6.89 6.04
C ALA A 126 8.06 7.59 4.74
N ALA A 127 9.27 8.14 4.65
CA ALA A 127 9.78 8.78 3.45
C ALA A 127 9.87 7.78 2.29
N ILE A 128 10.42 6.59 2.53
CA ILE A 128 10.49 5.52 1.52
C ILE A 128 9.09 5.11 1.08
N ALA A 129 8.13 4.93 1.99
CA ALA A 129 6.76 4.58 1.66
C ALA A 129 6.10 5.62 0.75
N ILE A 130 6.29 6.91 1.04
CA ILE A 130 5.76 8.02 0.23
C ILE A 130 6.40 8.01 -1.18
N ILE A 131 7.72 7.82 -1.27
CA ILE A 131 8.44 7.73 -2.55
C ILE A 131 7.93 6.55 -3.37
N VAL A 132 7.74 5.39 -2.75
CA VAL A 132 7.22 4.19 -3.40
C VAL A 132 5.78 4.40 -3.89
N ALA A 133 4.92 5.05 -3.09
CA ALA A 133 3.56 5.39 -3.51
C ALA A 133 3.56 6.39 -4.67
N ALA A 134 4.41 7.42 -4.63
CA ALA A 134 4.55 8.40 -5.71
C ALA A 134 5.05 7.72 -7.01
N ALA A 135 6.05 6.85 -6.93
CA ALA A 135 6.52 6.07 -8.08
C ALA A 135 5.42 5.18 -8.67
N GLY A 136 4.64 4.51 -7.81
CA GLY A 136 3.47 3.74 -8.24
C GLY A 136 2.44 4.60 -8.96
N MET A 137 2.19 5.81 -8.46
CA MET A 137 1.28 6.76 -9.09
C MET A 137 1.77 7.19 -10.49
N VAL A 138 3.07 7.49 -10.62
CA VAL A 138 3.66 7.85 -11.93
C VAL A 138 3.54 6.67 -12.91
N CYS A 139 3.86 5.45 -12.49
CA CYS A 139 3.71 4.26 -13.31
C CYS A 139 2.25 4.07 -13.76
N TYR A 140 1.29 4.29 -12.86
CA TYR A 140 -0.13 4.25 -13.15
C TYR A 140 -0.56 5.31 -14.19
N LEU A 141 -0.08 6.53 -14.07
CA LEU A 141 -0.40 7.60 -15.03
C LEU A 141 0.20 7.34 -16.42
N MET A 142 1.38 6.73 -16.47
CA MET A 142 2.05 6.37 -17.72
C MET A 142 1.41 5.16 -18.41
N TYR A 143 0.94 4.20 -17.63
CA TYR A 143 0.35 2.94 -18.11
C TYR A 143 -0.71 3.14 -19.20
N TYR A 144 -1.58 4.14 -19.06
CA TYR A 144 -2.66 4.40 -19.99
C TYR A 144 -2.23 4.96 -21.36
N ASN A 145 -1.00 5.44 -21.49
CA ASN A 145 -0.48 6.01 -22.74
C ASN A 145 0.38 5.01 -23.50
N LEU A 146 0.56 3.81 -22.99
CA LEU A 146 1.45 2.81 -23.57
C LEU A 146 0.68 1.77 -24.37
N GLU A 147 1.39 1.17 -25.32
CA GLU A 147 0.91 -0.02 -26.02
C GLU A 147 0.59 -1.14 -25.01
N PRO A 148 -0.38 -2.03 -25.31
CA PRO A 148 -0.89 -3.02 -24.35
C PRO A 148 0.20 -3.85 -23.67
N MET A 149 1.26 -4.23 -24.38
CA MET A 149 2.36 -5.03 -23.83
C MET A 149 3.26 -4.20 -22.92
N LYS A 150 3.58 -2.97 -23.31
CA LYS A 150 4.35 -2.04 -22.49
C LYS A 150 3.58 -1.62 -21.25
N GLY A 151 2.27 -1.36 -21.39
CA GLY A 151 1.36 -1.08 -20.30
C GLY A 151 1.30 -2.22 -19.28
N PHE A 152 1.23 -3.47 -19.75
CA PHE A 152 1.25 -4.64 -18.89
C PHE A 152 2.50 -4.70 -18.00
N TYR A 153 3.69 -4.52 -18.59
CA TYR A 153 4.94 -4.49 -17.80
C TYR A 153 5.02 -3.26 -16.88
N MET A 154 4.57 -2.10 -17.32
CA MET A 154 4.55 -0.90 -16.50
C MET A 154 3.63 -1.04 -15.28
N GLY A 155 2.50 -1.73 -15.42
CA GLY A 155 1.60 -2.05 -14.31
C GLY A 155 2.19 -3.07 -13.31
N MET A 156 3.15 -3.90 -13.72
CA MET A 156 3.85 -4.81 -12.81
C MET A 156 4.88 -4.10 -11.92
N VAL A 157 5.47 -3.01 -12.39
CA VAL A 157 6.54 -2.29 -11.67
C VAL A 157 6.12 -1.87 -10.26
N PRO A 158 4.99 -1.16 -10.04
CA PRO A 158 4.58 -0.79 -8.69
C PRO A 158 4.28 -2.00 -7.82
N LEU A 159 3.71 -3.07 -8.37
CA LEU A 159 3.42 -4.29 -7.61
C LEU A 159 4.70 -4.97 -7.09
N ILE A 160 5.75 -4.99 -7.93
CA ILE A 160 7.07 -5.52 -7.53
C ILE A 160 7.71 -4.63 -6.47
N ILE A 161 7.67 -3.31 -6.66
CA ILE A 161 8.26 -2.35 -5.72
C ILE A 161 7.54 -2.43 -4.36
N PHE A 162 6.21 -2.49 -4.33
CA PHE A 162 5.44 -2.63 -3.10
C PHE A 162 5.73 -3.96 -2.40
N ALA A 163 5.84 -5.06 -3.16
CA ALA A 163 6.19 -6.35 -2.59
C ALA A 163 7.61 -6.37 -2.01
N ALA A 164 8.57 -5.74 -2.67
CA ALA A 164 9.95 -5.61 -2.19
C ALA A 164 10.02 -4.74 -0.91
N TYR A 165 9.28 -3.63 -0.87
CA TYR A 165 9.17 -2.77 0.30
C TYR A 165 8.61 -3.53 1.51
N MET A 166 7.49 -4.26 1.32
CA MET A 166 6.88 -5.06 2.39
C MET A 166 7.81 -6.16 2.89
N ALA A 167 8.53 -6.84 1.99
CA ALA A 167 9.53 -7.82 2.38
C ALA A 167 10.67 -7.18 3.19
N GLY A 168 11.14 -5.99 2.79
CA GLY A 168 12.16 -5.23 3.51
C GLY A 168 11.73 -4.86 4.94
N ILE A 169 10.52 -4.34 5.11
CA ILE A 169 9.97 -4.04 6.45
C ILE A 169 9.85 -5.30 7.29
N SER A 170 9.35 -6.40 6.72
CA SER A 170 9.21 -7.67 7.46
C SER A 170 10.57 -8.20 7.94
N ILE A 171 11.61 -8.11 7.09
CA ILE A 171 12.97 -8.49 7.46
C ILE A 171 13.51 -7.56 8.57
N TYR A 172 13.27 -6.26 8.45
CA TYR A 172 13.69 -5.30 9.47
C TYR A 172 13.04 -5.59 10.84
N GLN A 173 11.75 -5.89 10.86
CA GLN A 173 11.01 -6.25 12.08
C GLN A 173 11.51 -7.53 12.75
N ILE A 174 11.98 -8.51 11.96
CA ILE A 174 12.54 -9.77 12.51
C ILE A 174 13.95 -9.54 13.06
N ALA A 175 14.69 -8.58 12.50
CA ALA A 175 16.08 -8.31 12.86
C ALA A 175 16.24 -7.36 14.07
N THR A 176 15.18 -6.62 14.43
CA THR A 176 15.13 -5.67 15.56
C THR A 176 14.30 -6.21 16.71
#